data_fb5c30410eb717beb6cb9de5acef1e4b
#
_entry.id   fb5c30410eb717beb6cb9de5acef1e4b
#
_cell.length_a   1.000
_cell.length_b   1.000
_cell.length_c   1.000
_cell.angle_alpha   90.00
_cell.angle_beta   90.00
_cell.angle_gamma   90.00
#
_symmetry.space_group_name_H-M   'P 1'
#
loop_
_entity.id
_entity.type
_entity.pdbx_description
1 polymer ?
#
loop_
_entity_poly.entity_id
_entity_poly.type
_entity_poly.pdbx_seq_one_letter_code
_entity_poly.pdbx_strand_id
1 'polypeptide(L)'
;MKALLIVASALLAFGAQAGPAEDAMTKAGCMACHAKDKKLVGHAFKDIAAKYKGQDAVAKLMEKVRKGGSGSFGPIPMSPNSVEKINDADLKAAVEVILKS
;
A
#
# COMPACT_ATOMS: atom_id res chain seq x y z
N MET A 1 34.72 -42.37 -18.91
CA MET A 1 34.55 -41.33 -17.88
C MET A 1 33.29 -40.53 -18.15
N LYS A 2 32.28 -40.72 -17.35
CA LYS A 2 31.03 -39.95 -17.48
C LYS A 2 31.12 -38.77 -16.55
N ALA A 3 31.19 -37.56 -17.11
CA ALA A 3 31.10 -36.34 -16.34
C ALA A 3 29.65 -36.14 -15.91
N LEU A 4 29.40 -36.21 -14.60
CA LEU A 4 28.13 -35.88 -14.02
C LEU A 4 28.04 -34.35 -13.94
N LEU A 5 27.29 -33.75 -14.85
CA LEU A 5 26.88 -32.33 -14.75
C LEU A 5 25.82 -32.22 -13.69
N ILE A 6 26.18 -31.85 -12.49
CA ILE A 6 25.23 -31.44 -11.47
C ILE A 6 24.78 -30.03 -11.84
N VAL A 7 23.60 -29.95 -12.45
CA VAL A 7 22.92 -28.68 -12.62
C VAL A 7 22.35 -28.32 -11.24
N ALA A 8 23.06 -27.47 -10.51
CA ALA A 8 22.51 -26.86 -9.32
C ALA A 8 21.42 -25.88 -9.76
N SER A 9 20.17 -26.33 -9.70
CA SER A 9 19.02 -25.43 -9.83
C SER A 9 19.00 -24.52 -8.63
N ALA A 10 19.50 -23.30 -8.78
CA ALA A 10 19.33 -22.26 -7.77
C ALA A 10 17.84 -21.89 -7.74
N LEU A 11 17.12 -22.42 -6.78
CA LEU A 11 15.77 -21.95 -6.43
C LEU A 11 15.93 -20.55 -5.85
N LEU A 12 15.75 -19.54 -6.71
CA LEU A 12 15.53 -18.17 -6.26
C LEU A 12 14.17 -18.16 -5.56
N ALA A 13 14.20 -18.30 -4.25
CA ALA A 13 13.05 -18.01 -3.43
C ALA A 13 12.81 -16.50 -3.51
N PHE A 14 11.86 -16.09 -4.36
CA PHE A 14 11.29 -14.75 -4.25
C PHE A 14 10.43 -14.72 -3.00
N GLY A 15 11.05 -14.46 -1.85
CA GLY A 15 10.31 -14.07 -0.66
C GLY A 15 9.52 -12.81 -0.98
N ALA A 16 8.27 -12.75 -0.52
CA ALA A 16 7.45 -11.55 -0.63
C ALA A 16 8.14 -10.43 0.15
N GLN A 17 9.00 -9.66 -0.52
CA GLN A 17 9.58 -8.45 0.04
C GLN A 17 8.62 -7.30 -0.18
N ALA A 18 8.39 -6.52 0.88
CA ALA A 18 7.70 -5.26 0.76
C ALA A 18 8.44 -4.39 -0.27
N GLY A 19 7.71 -3.84 -1.25
CA GLY A 19 8.27 -2.94 -2.24
C GLY A 19 8.52 -1.54 -1.66
N PRO A 20 9.11 -0.63 -2.46
CA PRO A 20 9.36 0.74 -2.03
C PRO A 20 8.11 1.49 -1.57
N ALA A 21 6.96 1.23 -2.19
CA ALA A 21 5.68 1.84 -1.81
C ALA A 21 5.25 1.38 -0.41
N GLU A 22 5.33 0.10 -0.12
CA GLU A 22 5.00 -0.47 1.18
C GLU A 22 5.96 0.02 2.26
N ASP A 23 7.24 0.16 1.96
CA ASP A 23 8.23 0.73 2.88
C ASP A 23 7.90 2.18 3.23
N ALA A 24 7.54 2.99 2.24
CA ALA A 24 7.11 4.37 2.44
C ALA A 24 5.84 4.47 3.29
N MET A 25 4.87 3.58 3.06
CA MET A 25 3.65 3.50 3.86
C MET A 25 3.94 3.13 5.31
N THR A 26 4.84 2.20 5.54
CA THR A 26 5.27 1.81 6.89
C THR A 26 5.93 2.97 7.62
N LYS A 27 6.85 3.66 6.97
CA LYS A 27 7.53 4.84 7.54
C LYS A 27 6.55 5.98 7.85
N ALA A 28 5.54 6.18 7.01
CA ALA A 28 4.52 7.20 7.21
C ALA A 28 3.50 6.85 8.30
N GLY A 29 3.51 5.62 8.80
CA GLY A 29 2.59 5.17 9.86
C GLY A 29 1.25 4.65 9.35
N CYS A 30 1.09 4.43 8.06
CA CYS A 30 -0.17 3.94 7.47
C CYS A 30 -0.61 2.62 8.09
N MET A 31 0.33 1.72 8.35
CA MET A 31 0.05 0.38 8.87
C MET A 31 -0.32 0.35 10.36
N ALA A 32 -0.24 1.48 11.06
CA ALA A 32 -0.77 1.59 12.41
C ALA A 32 -2.30 1.55 12.44
N CYS A 33 -2.95 2.04 11.37
CA CYS A 33 -4.40 2.15 11.27
C CYS A 33 -5.01 1.31 10.14
N HIS A 34 -4.23 0.89 9.18
CA HIS A 34 -4.69 0.11 8.03
C HIS A 34 -4.00 -1.25 7.94
N ALA A 35 -4.72 -2.22 7.43
CA ALA A 35 -4.20 -3.51 7.02
C ALA A 35 -4.74 -3.86 5.63
N LYS A 36 -4.12 -4.83 4.97
CA LYS A 36 -4.53 -5.25 3.63
C LYS A 36 -5.92 -5.88 3.62
N ASP A 37 -6.19 -6.77 4.55
CA ASP A 37 -7.31 -7.70 4.51
C ASP A 37 -8.32 -7.54 5.65
N LYS A 38 -8.08 -6.66 6.60
CA LYS A 38 -8.98 -6.47 7.74
C LYS A 38 -9.06 -5.01 8.16
N LYS A 39 -10.21 -4.66 8.73
CA LYS A 39 -10.42 -3.35 9.34
C LYS A 39 -9.69 -3.30 10.68
N LEU A 40 -8.93 -2.22 10.87
CA LEU A 40 -8.38 -1.79 12.15
C LEU A 40 -9.06 -0.48 12.55
N VAL A 41 -8.32 0.56 12.87
CA VAL A 41 -8.88 1.91 13.02
C VAL A 41 -9.39 2.42 11.66
N GLY A 42 -8.58 2.25 10.62
CA GLY A 42 -8.96 2.52 9.24
C GLY A 42 -9.46 1.27 8.51
N HIS A 43 -10.07 1.46 7.36
CA HIS A 43 -10.58 0.38 6.53
C HIS A 43 -9.46 -0.44 5.91
N ALA A 44 -9.75 -1.71 5.62
CA ALA A 44 -8.84 -2.58 4.89
C ALA A 44 -8.57 -2.02 3.48
N PHE A 45 -7.36 -2.16 2.99
CA PHE A 45 -7.02 -1.70 1.64
C PHE A 45 -7.86 -2.36 0.56
N LYS A 46 -8.20 -3.65 0.71
CA LYS A 46 -9.10 -4.34 -0.23
C LYS A 46 -10.48 -3.70 -0.31
N ASP A 47 -11.00 -3.18 0.79
CA ASP A 47 -12.30 -2.51 0.83
C ASP A 47 -12.24 -1.12 0.21
N ILE A 48 -11.12 -0.43 0.38
CA ILE A 48 -10.85 0.84 -0.30
C ILE A 48 -10.78 0.60 -1.82
N ALA A 49 -10.03 -0.41 -2.25
CA ALA A 49 -9.93 -0.79 -3.65
C ALA A 49 -11.30 -1.13 -4.26
N ALA A 50 -12.12 -1.88 -3.53
CA ALA A 50 -13.47 -2.25 -3.97
C ALA A 50 -14.38 -1.03 -4.13
N LYS A 51 -14.32 -0.07 -3.19
CA LYS A 51 -15.12 1.17 -3.25
C LYS A 51 -14.80 2.01 -4.49
N TYR A 52 -13.54 2.07 -4.89
CA TYR A 52 -13.09 2.90 -6.00
C TYR A 52 -12.87 2.13 -7.30
N LYS A 53 -13.29 0.88 -7.36
CA LYS A 53 -13.14 0.04 -8.56
C LYS A 53 -13.81 0.69 -9.77
N GLY A 54 -13.07 0.76 -10.89
CA GLY A 54 -13.54 1.36 -12.13
C GLY A 54 -13.52 2.89 -12.13
N GLN A 55 -13.00 3.53 -11.09
CA GLN A 55 -12.85 4.98 -11.00
C GLN A 55 -11.39 5.38 -11.15
N ASP A 56 -11.13 6.56 -11.71
CA ASP A 56 -9.83 7.20 -11.67
C ASP A 56 -9.68 7.93 -10.34
N ALA A 57 -9.24 7.21 -9.32
CA ALA A 57 -9.26 7.69 -7.94
C ALA A 57 -7.88 8.07 -7.38
N VAL A 58 -6.80 7.98 -8.16
CA VAL A 58 -5.43 8.20 -7.64
C VAL A 58 -5.29 9.60 -7.05
N ALA A 59 -5.60 10.64 -7.81
CA ALA A 59 -5.48 12.02 -7.33
C ALA A 59 -6.39 12.31 -6.14
N LYS A 60 -7.60 11.82 -6.18
CA LYS A 60 -8.58 11.96 -5.09
C LYS A 60 -8.09 11.32 -3.79
N LEU A 61 -7.52 10.14 -3.86
CA LEU A 61 -7.00 9.44 -2.69
C LEU A 61 -5.69 10.06 -2.18
N MET A 62 -4.84 10.55 -3.08
CA MET A 62 -3.66 11.31 -2.67
C MET A 62 -4.05 12.55 -1.86
N GLU A 63 -5.04 13.31 -2.33
CA GLU A 63 -5.58 14.45 -1.61
C GLU A 63 -6.16 14.06 -0.26
N LYS A 64 -6.90 12.95 -0.19
CA LYS A 64 -7.45 12.43 1.06
C LYS A 64 -6.37 12.09 2.07
N VAL A 65 -5.28 11.46 1.66
CA VAL A 65 -4.15 11.13 2.53
C VAL A 65 -3.46 12.41 3.03
N ARG A 66 -3.27 13.39 2.16
CA ARG A 66 -2.68 14.67 2.54
C ARG A 66 -3.51 15.42 3.57
N LYS A 67 -4.78 15.58 3.32
CA LYS A 67 -5.70 16.39 4.15
C LYS A 67 -6.25 15.62 5.34
N GLY A 68 -6.36 14.30 5.24
CA GLY A 68 -7.05 13.50 6.23
C GLY A 68 -8.55 13.79 6.28
N GLY A 69 -9.12 13.67 7.46
CA GLY A 69 -10.54 13.93 7.70
C GLY A 69 -11.40 12.67 7.67
N SER A 70 -12.71 12.85 7.71
CA SER A 70 -13.69 11.77 7.79
C SER A 70 -14.74 11.86 6.68
N GLY A 71 -15.65 10.91 6.61
CA GLY A 71 -16.82 10.93 5.73
C GLY A 71 -16.79 9.95 4.57
N SER A 72 -15.60 9.54 4.09
CA SER A 72 -15.52 8.56 2.98
C SER A 72 -15.97 7.17 3.43
N PHE A 73 -15.66 6.79 4.66
CA PHE A 73 -16.02 5.52 5.28
C PHE A 73 -16.61 5.68 6.68
N GLY A 74 -17.31 6.77 6.93
CA GLY A 74 -17.93 7.03 8.22
C GLY A 74 -17.23 8.11 9.05
N PRO A 75 -17.48 8.17 10.37
CA PRO A 75 -17.13 9.33 11.19
C PRO A 75 -15.71 9.32 11.75
N ILE A 76 -14.99 8.20 11.71
CA ILE A 76 -13.64 8.11 12.28
C ILE A 76 -12.67 8.87 11.39
N PRO A 77 -11.97 9.90 11.92
CA PRO A 77 -11.08 10.72 11.11
C PRO A 77 -9.74 10.03 10.87
N MET A 78 -9.18 10.26 9.68
CA MET A 78 -7.81 9.97 9.34
C MET A 78 -6.95 11.21 9.60
N SER A 79 -5.78 11.03 10.20
CA SER A 79 -4.82 12.12 10.40
C SER A 79 -4.22 12.58 9.07
N PRO A 80 -3.95 13.88 8.89
CA PRO A 80 -3.26 14.36 7.70
C PRO A 80 -1.82 13.84 7.62
N ASN A 81 -1.31 13.70 6.41
CA ASN A 81 0.06 13.26 6.15
C ASN A 81 0.80 14.29 5.30
N SER A 82 1.84 14.88 5.86
CA SER A 82 2.66 15.90 5.19
C SER A 82 3.62 15.28 4.17
N VAL A 83 4.21 16.14 3.34
CA VAL A 83 5.24 15.72 2.37
C VAL A 83 6.51 15.20 3.06
N GLU A 84 6.76 15.61 4.30
CA GLU A 84 7.87 15.09 5.11
C GLU A 84 7.63 13.65 5.57
N LYS A 85 6.38 13.27 5.80
CA LYS A 85 6.01 11.88 6.14
C LYS A 85 6.07 10.97 4.94
N ILE A 86 5.55 11.43 3.80
CA ILE A 86 5.53 10.69 2.55
C ILE A 86 5.50 11.70 1.39
N ASN A 87 6.54 11.66 0.54
CA ASN A 87 6.60 12.55 -0.61
C ASN A 87 5.55 12.20 -1.68
N ASP A 88 5.35 13.07 -2.66
CA ASP A 88 4.30 12.89 -3.67
C ASP A 88 4.50 11.64 -4.54
N ALA A 89 5.74 11.33 -4.90
CA ALA A 89 6.03 10.13 -5.69
C ALA A 89 5.71 8.85 -4.92
N ASP A 90 6.12 8.79 -3.67
CA ASP A 90 5.86 7.64 -2.79
C ASP A 90 4.37 7.54 -2.44
N LEU A 91 3.70 8.66 -2.24
CA LEU A 91 2.26 8.68 -1.99
C LEU A 91 1.47 8.16 -3.20
N LYS A 92 1.84 8.59 -4.40
CA LYS A 92 1.22 8.06 -5.63
C LYS A 92 1.40 6.54 -5.73
N ALA A 93 2.61 6.06 -5.52
CA ALA A 93 2.92 4.63 -5.54
C ALA A 93 2.12 3.87 -4.46
N ALA A 94 2.00 4.42 -3.27
CA ALA A 94 1.21 3.85 -2.17
C ALA A 94 -0.27 3.75 -2.54
N VAL A 95 -0.85 4.81 -3.08
CA VAL A 95 -2.25 4.82 -3.53
C VAL A 95 -2.49 3.79 -4.63
N GLU A 96 -1.57 3.68 -5.58
CA GLU A 96 -1.66 2.67 -6.64
C GLU A 96 -1.62 1.24 -6.08
N VAL A 97 -0.80 0.97 -5.07
CA VAL A 97 -0.76 -0.33 -4.36
C VAL A 97 -2.09 -0.59 -3.64
N ILE A 98 -2.63 0.40 -2.94
CA ILE A 98 -3.93 0.29 -2.26
C ILE A 98 -5.04 -0.06 -3.25
N LEU A 99 -5.09 0.61 -4.39
CA LEU A 99 -6.12 0.40 -5.40
C LEU A 99 -6.02 -0.96 -6.11
N LYS A 100 -4.88 -1.63 -6.03
CA LYS A 100 -4.68 -2.99 -6.56
C LYS A 100 -4.88 -4.09 -5.51
N SER A 101 -5.22 -3.73 -4.31
CA SER A 101 -5.38 -4.68 -3.20
C SER A 101 -6.61 -5.57 -3.34
#